data_1eda00672ce1c8c06210832bba04ffba
#
_entry.id   1eda00672ce1c8c06210832bba04ffba
#
_cell.length_a   1.000
_cell.length_b   1.000
_cell.length_c   1.000
_cell.angle_alpha   90.00
_cell.angle_beta   90.00
_cell.angle_gamma   90.00
#
_symmetry.space_group_name_H-M   'P 1'
#
loop_
_entity.id
_entity.type
_entity.pdbx_description
1 polymer ?
#
loop_
_entity_poly.entity_id
_entity_poly.type
_entity_poly.pdbx_seq_one_letter_code
_entity_poly.pdbx_strand_id
1 'polypeptide(L)'
;MKFIKSIFLVLLFTGLFSCKDTKDAPKEDIADNTVSTFYFIRHAEKDRSNPENSNPELSQEGLGRSIFWAKAFEPVDFDAIYSTDYERTQMTAAPTAIQKNITVTSYDPTTIDPQQFVTDNFGKKVLVVGHSNTINKFVNAIIGEEKYPQIDDYDNSGLYTVTIIGNQATANKLNLDISRD
;
A
#
# COMPACT_ATOMS: atom_id res chain seq x y z
N MET A 1 -39.53 87.23 -25.04
CA MET A 1 -39.85 86.22 -24.04
C MET A 1 -40.14 84.93 -24.77
N LYS A 2 -39.17 84.04 -24.87
CA LYS A 2 -39.39 82.67 -25.44
C LYS A 2 -38.66 81.65 -24.53
N PHE A 3 -39.46 80.79 -23.87
CA PHE A 3 -38.96 79.74 -23.01
C PHE A 3 -38.47 78.62 -23.87
N ILE A 4 -37.19 78.25 -23.72
CA ILE A 4 -36.60 77.04 -24.29
C ILE A 4 -36.65 75.98 -23.22
N LYS A 5 -37.48 74.93 -23.44
CA LYS A 5 -37.53 73.74 -22.60
C LYS A 5 -36.40 72.82 -23.00
N SER A 6 -35.45 72.64 -22.09
CA SER A 6 -34.38 71.69 -22.23
C SER A 6 -34.88 70.30 -21.82
N ILE A 7 -34.92 69.37 -22.77
CA ILE A 7 -35.25 67.98 -22.53
C ILE A 7 -33.97 67.26 -22.16
N PHE A 8 -33.89 66.80 -20.92
CA PHE A 8 -32.79 65.95 -20.43
C PHE A 8 -33.11 64.52 -20.80
N LEU A 9 -32.41 63.96 -21.81
CA LEU A 9 -32.47 62.57 -22.20
C LEU A 9 -31.56 61.73 -21.27
N VAL A 10 -32.19 61.03 -20.32
CA VAL A 10 -31.49 60.07 -19.46
C VAL A 10 -31.31 58.79 -20.23
N LEU A 11 -30.10 58.51 -20.69
CA LEU A 11 -29.68 57.23 -21.26
C LEU A 11 -29.50 56.21 -20.12
N LEU A 12 -30.46 55.31 -19.99
CA LEU A 12 -30.39 54.16 -19.07
C LEU A 12 -29.46 53.12 -19.65
N PHE A 13 -28.23 53.07 -19.14
CA PHE A 13 -27.24 52.05 -19.54
C PHE A 13 -27.51 50.77 -18.78
N THR A 14 -28.30 49.84 -19.36
CA THR A 14 -28.50 48.51 -18.82
C THR A 14 -27.27 47.66 -19.15
N GLY A 15 -26.35 47.58 -18.17
CA GLY A 15 -25.23 46.66 -18.22
C GLY A 15 -25.73 45.23 -18.14
N LEU A 16 -25.62 44.51 -19.24
CA LEU A 16 -25.78 43.04 -19.26
C LEU A 16 -24.59 42.43 -18.57
N PHE A 17 -24.72 42.09 -17.29
CA PHE A 17 -23.78 41.17 -16.64
C PHE A 17 -23.98 39.80 -17.28
N SER A 18 -23.19 39.49 -18.30
CA SER A 18 -23.00 38.14 -18.78
C SER A 18 -22.21 37.36 -17.71
N CYS A 19 -22.93 36.60 -16.88
CA CYS A 19 -22.28 35.52 -16.12
C CYS A 19 -21.71 34.54 -17.15
N LYS A 20 -20.39 34.56 -17.32
CA LYS A 20 -19.69 33.44 -17.90
C LYS A 20 -19.82 32.28 -16.91
N ASP A 21 -20.69 31.32 -17.20
CA ASP A 21 -20.57 29.99 -16.64
C ASP A 21 -19.17 29.48 -17.02
N THR A 22 -18.25 29.53 -16.06
CA THR A 22 -17.05 28.71 -16.11
C THR A 22 -17.57 27.29 -16.01
N LYS A 23 -17.75 26.66 -17.17
CA LYS A 23 -17.82 25.21 -17.22
C LYS A 23 -16.55 24.72 -16.54
N ASP A 24 -16.71 24.18 -15.34
CA ASP A 24 -15.66 23.42 -14.70
C ASP A 24 -15.14 22.43 -15.76
N ALA A 25 -13.86 22.58 -16.12
CA ALA A 25 -13.20 21.59 -16.94
C ALA A 25 -13.43 20.23 -16.25
N PRO A 26 -13.71 19.15 -16.98
CA PRO A 26 -13.83 17.84 -16.37
C PRO A 26 -12.56 17.65 -15.54
N LYS A 27 -12.69 17.47 -14.22
CA LYS A 27 -11.61 16.90 -13.42
C LYS A 27 -11.36 15.55 -14.07
N GLU A 28 -10.26 15.44 -14.81
CA GLU A 28 -9.76 14.16 -15.23
C GLU A 28 -9.57 13.35 -13.94
N ASP A 29 -10.43 12.37 -13.72
CA ASP A 29 -10.29 11.37 -12.65
C ASP A 29 -9.08 10.48 -12.97
N ILE A 30 -7.88 11.09 -12.95
CA ILE A 30 -6.60 10.37 -13.09
C ILE A 30 -6.46 9.33 -11.97
N ALA A 31 -7.19 9.49 -10.86
CA ALA A 31 -7.22 8.54 -9.74
C ALA A 31 -7.89 7.21 -10.07
N ASP A 32 -8.79 7.14 -11.03
CA ASP A 32 -9.62 5.94 -11.28
C ASP A 32 -8.85 4.78 -11.92
N ASN A 33 -7.71 5.04 -12.56
CA ASN A 33 -6.86 4.02 -13.18
C ASN A 33 -5.52 3.80 -12.46
N THR A 34 -5.25 4.49 -11.37
CA THR A 34 -4.01 4.31 -10.60
C THR A 34 -4.05 2.99 -9.85
N VAL A 35 -3.04 2.16 -10.07
CA VAL A 35 -2.94 0.84 -9.44
C VAL A 35 -1.95 0.89 -8.29
N SER A 36 -2.41 0.54 -7.10
CA SER A 36 -1.55 0.25 -5.94
C SER A 36 -1.45 -1.26 -5.76
N THR A 37 -0.26 -1.78 -5.49
CA THR A 37 -0.07 -3.22 -5.27
C THR A 37 0.73 -3.44 -3.99
N PHE A 38 0.16 -4.22 -3.08
CA PHE A 38 0.79 -4.56 -1.81
C PHE A 38 1.07 -6.06 -1.79
N TYR A 39 2.31 -6.41 -1.47
CA TYR A 39 2.78 -7.78 -1.32
C TYR A 39 3.04 -8.03 0.16
N PHE A 40 2.32 -8.96 0.75
CA PHE A 40 2.45 -9.30 2.16
C PHE A 40 3.03 -10.69 2.30
N ILE A 41 4.10 -10.82 3.10
CA ILE A 41 4.69 -12.09 3.47
C ILE A 41 4.88 -12.16 4.98
N ARG A 42 4.79 -13.35 5.52
CA ARG A 42 5.23 -13.63 6.87
C ARG A 42 6.77 -13.70 6.90
N HIS A 43 7.38 -13.38 8.05
CA HIS A 43 8.80 -13.65 8.25
C HIS A 43 9.13 -15.10 7.93
N ALA A 44 10.34 -15.36 7.44
CA ALA A 44 10.85 -16.70 7.17
C ALA A 44 11.04 -17.53 8.47
N GLU A 45 11.46 -18.76 8.36
CA GLU A 45 11.63 -19.70 9.48
C GLU A 45 12.56 -19.10 10.55
N LYS A 46 12.03 -18.91 11.76
CA LYS A 46 12.78 -18.42 12.90
C LYS A 46 13.57 -19.54 13.60
N ASP A 47 14.67 -19.19 14.26
CA ASP A 47 15.33 -20.10 15.18
C ASP A 47 14.43 -20.39 16.38
N ARG A 48 14.17 -21.68 16.64
CA ARG A 48 13.33 -22.18 17.72
C ARG A 48 14.15 -22.93 18.79
N SER A 49 15.48 -22.88 18.73
CA SER A 49 16.36 -23.60 19.66
C SER A 49 16.24 -23.10 21.09
N ASN A 50 15.95 -21.82 21.27
CA ASN A 50 15.73 -21.21 22.59
C ASN A 50 14.28 -20.69 22.69
N PRO A 51 13.38 -21.39 23.40
CA PRO A 51 11.98 -20.97 23.55
C PRO A 51 11.81 -19.68 24.39
N GLU A 52 12.80 -19.33 25.23
CA GLU A 52 12.75 -18.11 26.04
C GLU A 52 13.15 -16.85 25.24
N ASN A 53 13.70 -17.02 24.03
CA ASN A 53 14.04 -15.88 23.18
C ASN A 53 12.79 -15.33 22.52
N SER A 54 12.31 -14.17 22.96
CA SER A 54 11.14 -13.49 22.42
C SER A 54 11.39 -12.84 21.04
N ASN A 55 12.66 -12.60 20.68
CA ASN A 55 13.06 -12.00 19.40
C ASN A 55 14.11 -12.83 18.65
N PRO A 56 13.79 -14.08 18.27
CA PRO A 56 14.73 -14.93 17.58
C PRO A 56 15.02 -14.44 16.16
N GLU A 57 16.25 -14.68 15.73
CA GLU A 57 16.73 -14.54 14.37
C GLU A 57 16.12 -15.61 13.45
N LEU A 58 16.47 -15.58 12.16
CA LEU A 58 16.14 -16.64 11.22
C LEU A 58 17.02 -17.89 11.46
N SER A 59 16.42 -19.05 11.25
CA SER A 59 17.17 -20.29 11.10
C SER A 59 17.92 -20.34 9.76
N GLN A 60 18.77 -21.35 9.55
CA GLN A 60 19.42 -21.57 8.24
C GLN A 60 18.40 -21.74 7.10
N GLU A 61 17.29 -22.43 7.36
CA GLU A 61 16.17 -22.57 6.42
C GLU A 61 15.55 -21.20 6.12
N GLY A 62 15.32 -20.39 7.17
CA GLY A 62 14.77 -19.03 7.02
C GLY A 62 15.68 -18.08 6.25
N LEU A 63 17.01 -18.19 6.45
CA LEU A 63 17.97 -17.44 5.63
C LEU A 63 17.86 -17.84 4.14
N GLY A 64 17.74 -19.13 3.85
CA GLY A 64 17.47 -19.61 2.49
C GLY A 64 16.18 -19.04 1.91
N ARG A 65 15.08 -19.02 2.70
CA ARG A 65 13.80 -18.46 2.27
C ARG A 65 13.87 -16.94 2.06
N SER A 66 14.59 -16.20 2.87
CA SER A 66 14.78 -14.75 2.67
C SER A 66 15.46 -14.44 1.33
N ILE A 67 16.46 -15.24 0.95
CA ILE A 67 17.12 -15.14 -0.37
C ILE A 67 16.16 -15.56 -1.49
N PHE A 68 15.38 -16.62 -1.28
CA PHE A 68 14.35 -17.05 -2.23
C PHE A 68 13.33 -15.94 -2.50
N TRP A 69 12.86 -15.24 -1.47
CA TRP A 69 11.96 -14.09 -1.63
C TRP A 69 12.60 -12.98 -2.46
N ALA A 70 13.87 -12.64 -2.22
CA ALA A 70 14.57 -11.66 -3.03
C ALA A 70 14.60 -12.05 -4.50
N LYS A 71 14.86 -13.33 -4.81
CA LYS A 71 14.83 -13.86 -6.17
C LYS A 71 13.41 -13.86 -6.78
N ALA A 72 12.39 -14.26 -6.01
CA ALA A 72 11.01 -14.26 -6.46
C ALA A 72 10.51 -12.84 -6.77
N PHE A 73 10.99 -11.84 -6.04
CA PHE A 73 10.65 -10.43 -6.25
C PHE A 73 11.59 -9.70 -7.22
N GLU A 74 12.52 -10.40 -7.86
CA GLU A 74 13.43 -9.77 -8.85
C GLU A 74 12.68 -8.96 -9.93
N PRO A 75 11.57 -9.45 -10.52
CA PRO A 75 10.83 -8.72 -11.54
C PRO A 75 9.93 -7.59 -11.00
N VAL A 76 9.83 -7.42 -9.68
CA VAL A 76 8.95 -6.41 -9.07
C VAL A 76 9.76 -5.18 -8.69
N ASP A 77 9.43 -4.03 -9.28
CA ASP A 77 10.01 -2.74 -8.90
C ASP A 77 9.24 -2.17 -7.72
N PHE A 78 9.73 -2.42 -6.49
CA PHE A 78 9.14 -1.88 -5.27
C PHE A 78 9.47 -0.41 -5.11
N ASP A 79 8.48 0.35 -4.62
CA ASP A 79 8.64 1.75 -4.20
C ASP A 79 8.96 1.86 -2.70
N ALA A 80 8.53 0.87 -1.90
CA ALA A 80 8.77 0.83 -0.46
C ALA A 80 8.77 -0.60 0.08
N ILE A 81 9.51 -0.81 1.18
CA ILE A 81 9.55 -2.08 1.92
C ILE A 81 9.32 -1.76 3.40
N TYR A 82 8.32 -2.39 3.98
CA TYR A 82 7.97 -2.26 5.39
C TYR A 82 8.20 -3.57 6.14
N SER A 83 8.67 -3.48 7.37
CA SER A 83 8.88 -4.61 8.27
C SER A 83 8.54 -4.24 9.70
N THR A 84 8.04 -5.17 10.48
CA THR A 84 7.97 -4.98 11.94
C THR A 84 9.38 -4.95 12.54
N ASP A 85 9.51 -4.39 13.74
CA ASP A 85 10.80 -4.26 14.44
C ASP A 85 11.18 -5.54 15.21
N TYR A 86 11.33 -6.65 14.47
CA TYR A 86 11.81 -7.93 14.98
C TYR A 86 12.93 -8.45 14.08
N GLU A 87 13.95 -9.09 14.67
CA GLU A 87 15.10 -9.66 13.94
C GLU A 87 14.65 -10.51 12.74
N ARG A 88 13.75 -11.45 12.97
CA ARG A 88 13.25 -12.35 11.92
C ARG A 88 12.55 -11.65 10.75
N THR A 89 11.83 -10.56 10.98
CA THR A 89 11.15 -9.82 9.92
C THR A 89 12.12 -8.92 9.16
N GLN A 90 13.03 -8.26 9.88
CA GLN A 90 14.08 -7.45 9.29
C GLN A 90 15.03 -8.32 8.42
N MET A 91 15.46 -9.47 8.94
CA MET A 91 16.31 -10.42 8.19
C MET A 91 15.58 -11.01 6.98
N THR A 92 14.25 -11.18 7.04
CA THR A 92 13.46 -11.63 5.88
C THR A 92 13.40 -10.56 4.79
N ALA A 93 13.26 -9.30 5.16
CA ALA A 93 13.18 -8.17 4.22
C ALA A 93 14.55 -7.80 3.61
N ALA A 94 15.64 -7.99 4.37
CA ALA A 94 16.95 -7.46 4.05
C ALA A 94 17.49 -7.85 2.65
N PRO A 95 17.46 -9.13 2.20
CA PRO A 95 17.97 -9.47 0.87
C PRO A 95 17.23 -8.75 -0.27
N THR A 96 15.89 -8.62 -0.17
CA THR A 96 15.08 -7.87 -1.13
C THR A 96 15.41 -6.39 -1.09
N ALA A 97 15.54 -5.81 0.11
CA ALA A 97 15.86 -4.41 0.31
C ALA A 97 17.23 -4.05 -0.29
N ILE A 98 18.24 -4.88 -0.06
CA ILE A 98 19.58 -4.73 -0.64
C ILE A 98 19.52 -4.80 -2.16
N GLN A 99 18.85 -5.82 -2.71
CA GLN A 99 18.73 -6.00 -4.16
C GLN A 99 18.05 -4.81 -4.84
N LYS A 100 17.03 -4.22 -4.20
CA LYS A 100 16.26 -3.09 -4.72
C LYS A 100 16.84 -1.73 -4.36
N ASN A 101 17.88 -1.67 -3.53
CA ASN A 101 18.46 -0.44 -2.98
C ASN A 101 17.41 0.43 -2.27
N ILE A 102 16.55 -0.21 -1.47
CA ILE A 102 15.47 0.43 -0.70
C ILE A 102 15.77 0.27 0.80
N THR A 103 15.62 1.35 1.56
CA THR A 103 15.68 1.28 3.02
C THR A 103 14.39 0.70 3.57
N VAL A 104 14.51 -0.30 4.46
CA VAL A 104 13.34 -0.88 5.13
C VAL A 104 12.78 0.13 6.15
N THR A 105 11.49 0.40 6.06
CA THR A 105 10.76 1.24 7.01
C THR A 105 10.11 0.37 8.07
N SER A 106 10.36 0.67 9.35
CA SER A 106 9.71 -0.05 10.46
C SER A 106 8.25 0.38 10.61
N TYR A 107 7.36 -0.57 10.96
CA TYR A 107 5.98 -0.29 11.33
C TYR A 107 5.55 -1.13 12.54
N ASP A 108 4.60 -0.60 13.30
CA ASP A 108 3.98 -1.32 14.41
C ASP A 108 2.62 -1.89 13.96
N PRO A 109 2.47 -3.23 13.91
CA PRO A 109 1.24 -3.87 13.44
C PRO A 109 0.07 -3.73 14.41
N THR A 110 0.29 -3.18 15.62
CA THR A 110 -0.75 -2.96 16.63
C THR A 110 -1.39 -1.57 16.55
N THR A 111 -0.69 -0.61 15.96
CA THR A 111 -1.11 0.79 15.89
C THR A 111 -1.34 1.29 14.47
N ILE A 112 -0.84 0.56 13.45
CA ILE A 112 -1.03 0.95 12.06
C ILE A 112 -2.51 0.90 11.65
N ASP A 113 -2.98 1.97 11.03
CA ASP A 113 -4.29 1.98 10.37
C ASP A 113 -4.14 1.48 8.93
N PRO A 114 -4.77 0.34 8.55
CA PRO A 114 -4.64 -0.23 7.21
C PRO A 114 -5.14 0.67 6.08
N GLN A 115 -6.18 1.47 6.31
CA GLN A 115 -6.73 2.36 5.30
C GLN A 115 -5.83 3.59 5.10
N GLN A 116 -5.30 4.15 6.20
CA GLN A 116 -4.32 5.22 6.12
C GLN A 116 -3.02 4.75 5.45
N PHE A 117 -2.56 3.52 5.77
CA PHE A 117 -1.39 2.93 5.13
C PHE A 117 -1.55 2.79 3.60
N VAL A 118 -2.74 2.38 3.14
CA VAL A 118 -3.07 2.34 1.70
C VAL A 118 -3.01 3.74 1.09
N THR A 119 -3.57 4.73 1.77
CA THR A 119 -3.58 6.12 1.30
C THR A 119 -2.16 6.69 1.17
N ASP A 120 -1.29 6.46 2.16
CA ASP A 120 0.10 6.92 2.18
C ASP A 120 0.98 6.25 1.10
N ASN A 121 0.52 5.09 0.62
CA ASN A 121 1.19 4.32 -0.41
C ASN A 121 0.38 4.22 -1.72
N PHE A 122 -0.48 5.20 -1.97
CA PHE A 122 -1.27 5.25 -3.19
C PHE A 122 -0.38 5.24 -4.44
N GLY A 123 -0.72 4.41 -5.42
CA GLY A 123 0.00 4.26 -6.69
C GLY A 123 1.34 3.52 -6.60
N LYS A 124 1.68 2.95 -5.42
CA LYS A 124 2.96 2.28 -5.18
C LYS A 124 2.84 0.75 -5.22
N LYS A 125 3.98 0.10 -5.48
CA LYS A 125 4.22 -1.32 -5.23
C LYS A 125 5.00 -1.45 -3.92
N VAL A 126 4.39 -2.09 -2.94
CA VAL A 126 4.90 -2.13 -1.56
C VAL A 126 5.06 -3.56 -1.07
N LEU A 127 6.21 -3.89 -0.50
CA LEU A 127 6.42 -5.14 0.25
C LEU A 127 6.21 -4.89 1.74
N VAL A 128 5.44 -5.76 2.39
CA VAL A 128 5.18 -5.75 3.83
C VAL A 128 5.55 -7.10 4.43
N VAL A 129 6.50 -7.09 5.35
CA VAL A 129 6.94 -8.28 6.08
C VAL A 129 6.41 -8.23 7.51
N GLY A 130 5.65 -9.25 7.91
CA GLY A 130 5.01 -9.30 9.23
C GLY A 130 4.93 -10.71 9.81
N HIS A 131 3.87 -10.99 10.55
CA HIS A 131 3.71 -12.20 11.35
C HIS A 131 2.44 -12.97 11.00
N SER A 132 2.35 -14.24 11.46
CA SER A 132 1.22 -15.14 11.21
C SER A 132 -0.13 -14.62 11.69
N ASN A 133 -0.12 -13.77 12.72
CA ASN A 133 -1.32 -13.19 13.34
C ASN A 133 -1.62 -11.74 12.91
N THR A 134 -0.79 -11.14 12.08
CA THR A 134 -0.95 -9.73 11.66
C THR A 134 -1.18 -9.59 10.16
N ILE A 135 -0.48 -10.36 9.31
CA ILE A 135 -0.58 -10.26 7.85
C ILE A 135 -2.00 -10.53 7.36
N ASN A 136 -2.63 -11.62 7.81
CA ASN A 136 -4.01 -11.94 7.43
C ASN A 136 -5.00 -10.82 7.82
N LYS A 137 -4.87 -10.28 9.04
CA LYS A 137 -5.72 -9.18 9.54
C LYS A 137 -5.53 -7.92 8.70
N PHE A 138 -4.28 -7.60 8.37
CA PHE A 138 -3.97 -6.43 7.55
C PHE A 138 -4.61 -6.55 6.16
N VAL A 139 -4.40 -7.69 5.49
CA VAL A 139 -5.01 -7.97 4.17
C VAL A 139 -6.54 -7.91 4.24
N ASN A 140 -7.15 -8.59 5.22
CA ASN A 140 -8.60 -8.59 5.42
C ASN A 140 -9.15 -7.18 5.65
N ALA A 141 -8.47 -6.36 6.44
CA ALA A 141 -8.88 -4.98 6.70
C ALA A 141 -8.81 -4.11 5.43
N ILE A 142 -7.82 -4.31 4.56
CA ILE A 142 -7.72 -3.56 3.30
C ILE A 142 -8.85 -3.93 2.34
N ILE A 143 -9.17 -5.23 2.20
CA ILE A 143 -10.22 -5.69 1.27
C ILE A 143 -11.63 -5.58 1.86
N GLY A 144 -11.76 -5.27 3.18
CA GLY A 144 -13.05 -5.17 3.85
C GLY A 144 -13.78 -6.51 4.02
N GLU A 145 -13.06 -7.64 4.01
CA GLU A 145 -13.62 -8.99 4.08
C GLU A 145 -12.73 -9.91 4.93
N GLU A 146 -13.31 -10.72 5.84
CA GLU A 146 -12.61 -11.74 6.61
C GLU A 146 -12.34 -13.01 5.75
N LYS A 147 -11.53 -12.84 4.71
CA LYS A 147 -11.22 -13.87 3.72
C LYS A 147 -10.11 -14.83 4.15
N TYR A 148 -9.10 -14.32 4.85
CA TYR A 148 -7.91 -15.09 5.20
C TYR A 148 -7.87 -15.36 6.69
N PRO A 149 -7.89 -16.62 7.14
CA PRO A 149 -7.71 -16.98 8.54
C PRO A 149 -6.28 -16.72 9.02
N GLN A 150 -6.05 -16.87 10.32
CA GLN A 150 -4.71 -16.80 10.87
C GLN A 150 -3.79 -17.83 10.19
N ILE A 151 -2.57 -17.40 9.86
CA ILE A 151 -1.57 -18.24 9.22
C ILE A 151 -1.04 -19.24 10.26
N ASP A 152 -0.86 -20.50 9.86
CA ASP A 152 -0.22 -21.52 10.69
C ASP A 152 1.20 -21.08 11.07
N ASP A 153 1.64 -21.37 12.32
CA ASP A 153 2.95 -20.94 12.82
C ASP A 153 4.14 -21.64 12.13
N TYR A 154 3.90 -22.62 11.29
CA TYR A 154 4.92 -23.28 10.47
C TYR A 154 4.77 -22.99 8.97
N ASP A 155 3.70 -22.24 8.55
CA ASP A 155 3.54 -21.82 7.16
C ASP A 155 4.27 -20.47 6.93
N ASN A 156 5.41 -20.52 6.26
CA ASN A 156 6.20 -19.36 5.83
C ASN A 156 6.17 -19.19 4.30
N SER A 157 5.33 -19.97 3.58
CA SER A 157 5.29 -20.02 2.11
C SER A 157 4.33 -19.01 1.49
N GLY A 158 3.42 -18.43 2.27
CA GLY A 158 2.33 -17.60 1.78
C GLY A 158 2.76 -16.22 1.29
N LEU A 159 2.42 -15.91 0.03
CA LEU A 159 2.45 -14.58 -0.55
C LEU A 159 1.02 -14.10 -0.74
N TYR A 160 0.64 -13.01 -0.08
CA TYR A 160 -0.63 -12.33 -0.29
C TYR A 160 -0.39 -11.10 -1.14
N THR A 161 -1.11 -10.99 -2.25
CA THR A 161 -1.04 -9.82 -3.13
C THR A 161 -2.38 -9.10 -3.08
N VAL A 162 -2.37 -7.83 -2.67
CA VAL A 162 -3.54 -6.96 -2.71
C VAL A 162 -3.34 -5.94 -3.82
N THR A 163 -4.31 -5.86 -4.73
CA THR A 163 -4.34 -4.88 -5.81
C THR A 163 -5.52 -3.95 -5.61
N ILE A 164 -5.27 -2.65 -5.67
CA ILE A 164 -6.28 -1.60 -5.53
C ILE A 164 -6.31 -0.78 -6.82
N ILE A 165 -7.50 -0.66 -7.42
CA ILE A 165 -7.77 0.15 -8.61
C ILE A 165 -9.01 1.00 -8.29
N GLY A 166 -8.86 2.31 -8.29
CA GLY A 166 -9.91 3.20 -7.81
C GLY A 166 -10.33 2.86 -6.38
N ASN A 167 -11.58 2.50 -6.17
CA ASN A 167 -12.13 2.12 -4.87
C ASN A 167 -12.26 0.60 -4.67
N GLN A 168 -11.73 -0.21 -5.59
CA GLN A 168 -11.83 -1.66 -5.53
C GLN A 168 -10.52 -2.28 -5.07
N ALA A 169 -10.56 -3.00 -3.95
CA ALA A 169 -9.47 -3.81 -3.45
C ALA A 169 -9.74 -5.30 -3.70
N THR A 170 -8.78 -6.01 -4.27
CA THR A 170 -8.82 -7.46 -4.46
C THR A 170 -7.60 -8.10 -3.88
N ALA A 171 -7.72 -9.32 -3.36
CA ALA A 171 -6.58 -10.05 -2.81
C ALA A 171 -6.53 -11.49 -3.30
N ASN A 172 -5.30 -11.97 -3.54
CA ASN A 172 -4.98 -13.35 -3.87
C ASN A 172 -3.89 -13.87 -2.93
N LYS A 173 -3.92 -15.18 -2.66
CA LYS A 173 -2.85 -15.89 -1.93
C LYS A 173 -2.22 -16.90 -2.87
N LEU A 174 -0.88 -16.93 -2.91
CA LEU A 174 -0.06 -17.98 -3.50
C LEU A 174 0.79 -18.62 -2.40
N ASN A 175 1.02 -19.92 -2.48
CA ASN A 175 2.02 -20.59 -1.65
C ASN A 175 3.24 -20.88 -2.54
N LEU A 176 4.39 -20.37 -2.13
CA LEU A 176 5.66 -20.55 -2.83
C LEU A 176 6.59 -21.37 -1.95
N ASP A 177 6.63 -22.67 -2.20
CA ASP A 177 7.51 -23.57 -1.49
C ASP A 177 8.91 -23.53 -2.09
N ILE A 178 9.91 -23.54 -1.20
CA ILE A 178 11.30 -23.76 -1.62
C ILE A 178 11.42 -25.26 -1.90
N SER A 179 11.48 -25.64 -3.18
CA SER A 179 11.84 -27.00 -3.54
C SER A 179 13.26 -27.26 -3.01
N ARG A 180 13.41 -28.25 -2.14
CA ARG A 180 14.70 -28.79 -1.75
C ARG A 180 15.17 -29.68 -2.90
N ASP A 181 15.92 -29.12 -3.84
CA ASP A 181 16.69 -29.88 -4.83
C ASP A 181 17.88 -30.56 -4.17
#